data_e278845d7e934fe25a78cc2403b273f8
#
_entry.id   e278845d7e934fe25a78cc2403b273f8
#
_cell.length_a   1.000
_cell.length_b   1.000
_cell.length_c   1.000
_cell.angle_alpha   90.00
_cell.angle_beta   90.00
_cell.angle_gamma   90.00
#
_symmetry.space_group_name_H-M   'P 1'
#
loop_
_entity.id
_entity.type
_entity.pdbx_description
1 polymer ?
#
loop_
_entity_poly.entity_id
_entity_poly.type
_entity_poly.pdbx_seq_one_letter_code
_entity_poly.pdbx_strand_id
1 'polypeptide(L)'
;MSKIIKWVACGDNHGDRHDPEAVSALLEYCKQFKPDIRIHLGDCFDLRSLRSQAKDKEANESLKEDLQEGVKFLRKFSPDVWLWGNHEARLDHTIESSGDAKEVDYCQGIKDELMREARKIGCSKVLPYHADLGVFELGKVAYAHGYSHSARAVQEQGAHYATRGGGFVCGHIHRLEMVALRKWGGGAAYSAGCLCQKEAMT
;
A
#
# COMPACT_ATOMS: atom_id res chain seq x y z
N MET A 1 11.60 -15.95 26.89
CA MET A 1 10.33 -15.28 26.53
C MET A 1 10.46 -14.74 25.13
N SER A 2 9.51 -15.02 24.22
CA SER A 2 9.52 -14.42 22.87
C SER A 2 9.28 -12.91 23.01
N LYS A 3 10.12 -12.11 22.33
CA LYS A 3 9.95 -10.64 22.28
C LYS A 3 8.61 -10.31 21.63
N ILE A 4 7.79 -9.49 22.27
CA ILE A 4 6.59 -8.92 21.66
C ILE A 4 7.04 -7.85 20.69
N ILE A 5 6.60 -7.94 19.43
CA ILE A 5 6.88 -6.96 18.38
C ILE A 5 5.64 -6.09 18.19
N LYS A 6 5.80 -4.77 18.34
CA LYS A 6 4.77 -3.78 18.07
C LYS A 6 4.87 -3.36 16.60
N TRP A 7 3.77 -3.38 15.87
CA TRP A 7 3.74 -2.94 14.48
C TRP A 7 2.57 -2.00 14.21
N VAL A 8 2.72 -1.17 13.19
CA VAL A 8 1.67 -0.32 12.61
C VAL A 8 1.67 -0.56 11.11
N ALA A 9 0.48 -0.81 10.56
CA ALA A 9 0.26 -0.93 9.12
C ALA A 9 -0.75 0.13 8.66
N CYS A 10 -0.48 0.76 7.52
CA CYS A 10 -1.37 1.71 6.85
C CYS A 10 -1.15 1.64 5.35
N GLY A 11 -2.04 2.21 4.55
CA GLY A 11 -1.92 2.29 3.11
C GLY A 11 -2.96 3.23 2.51
N ASP A 12 -3.05 3.19 1.18
CA ASP A 12 -4.10 3.86 0.43
C ASP A 12 -4.18 5.37 0.72
N ASN A 13 -3.03 6.05 0.78
CA ASN A 13 -2.98 7.51 0.94
C ASN A 13 -3.06 8.26 -0.39
N HIS A 14 -2.77 7.61 -1.53
CA HIS A 14 -2.97 8.15 -2.88
C HIS A 14 -2.39 9.56 -3.09
N GLY A 15 -1.12 9.75 -2.70
CA GLY A 15 -0.35 10.96 -2.95
C GLY A 15 -1.05 12.25 -2.52
N ASP A 16 -1.37 13.11 -3.48
CA ASP A 16 -2.04 14.40 -3.27
C ASP A 16 -3.52 14.29 -2.84
N ARG A 17 -4.08 13.08 -2.86
CA ARG A 17 -5.46 12.80 -2.43
C ARG A 17 -5.56 12.31 -0.97
N HIS A 18 -4.46 12.36 -0.23
CA HIS A 18 -4.49 11.95 1.17
C HIS A 18 -5.38 12.86 2.02
N ASP A 19 -5.93 12.28 3.09
CA ASP A 19 -6.63 13.03 4.14
C ASP A 19 -5.59 13.55 5.16
N PRO A 20 -5.38 14.88 5.25
CA PRO A 20 -4.38 15.45 6.14
C PRO A 20 -4.64 15.16 7.63
N GLU A 21 -5.90 15.05 8.03
CA GLU A 21 -6.28 14.77 9.43
C GLU A 21 -5.97 13.32 9.78
N ALA A 22 -6.35 12.38 8.90
CA ALA A 22 -6.05 10.96 9.07
C ALA A 22 -4.52 10.70 9.10
N VAL A 23 -3.77 11.33 8.20
CA VAL A 23 -2.30 11.24 8.19
C VAL A 23 -1.69 11.83 9.45
N SER A 24 -2.18 12.98 9.91
CA SER A 24 -1.70 13.60 11.16
C SER A 24 -1.95 12.72 12.37
N ALA A 25 -3.15 12.15 12.47
CA ALA A 25 -3.53 11.23 13.55
C ALA A 25 -2.66 9.96 13.57
N LEU A 26 -2.42 9.36 12.39
CA LEU A 26 -1.52 8.21 12.26
C LEU A 26 -0.10 8.53 12.74
N LEU A 27 0.47 9.64 12.28
CA LEU A 27 1.84 10.03 12.65
C LEU A 27 1.98 10.33 14.15
N GLU A 28 0.98 10.97 14.74
CA GLU A 28 0.95 11.20 16.18
C GLU A 28 0.81 9.89 16.96
N TYR A 29 -0.07 8.98 16.51
CA TYR A 29 -0.16 7.66 17.09
C TYR A 29 1.17 6.90 17.05
N CYS A 30 1.89 6.96 15.92
CA CYS A 30 3.20 6.32 15.80
C CYS A 30 4.23 6.88 16.79
N LYS A 31 4.20 8.20 17.08
CA LYS A 31 5.08 8.81 18.10
C LYS A 31 4.80 8.29 19.49
N GLN A 32 3.53 8.13 19.85
CA GLN A 32 3.10 7.63 21.15
C GLN A 32 3.30 6.13 21.31
N PHE A 33 2.86 5.36 20.32
CA PHE A 33 2.91 3.90 20.33
C PHE A 33 4.32 3.34 20.19
N LYS A 34 5.19 4.05 19.45
CA LYS A 34 6.59 3.66 19.15
C LYS A 34 6.66 2.24 18.61
N PRO A 35 6.12 1.98 17.40
CA PRO A 35 6.17 0.67 16.79
C PRO A 35 7.61 0.23 16.52
N ASP A 36 7.88 -1.06 16.66
CA ASP A 36 9.14 -1.68 16.26
C ASP A 36 9.23 -1.83 14.73
N ILE A 37 8.09 -1.96 14.06
CA ILE A 37 7.98 -2.11 12.60
C ILE A 37 6.81 -1.28 12.06
N ARG A 38 7.06 -0.55 10.96
CA ARG A 38 6.06 0.18 10.19
C ARG A 38 5.91 -0.45 8.82
N ILE A 39 4.69 -0.73 8.42
CA ILE A 39 4.37 -1.39 7.16
C ILE A 39 3.46 -0.49 6.35
N HIS A 40 3.87 -0.15 5.14
CA HIS A 40 3.00 0.50 4.17
C HIS A 40 2.39 -0.56 3.26
N LEU A 41 1.06 -0.63 3.21
CA LEU A 41 0.31 -1.68 2.52
C LEU A 41 0.11 -1.44 1.03
N GLY A 42 0.65 -0.36 0.47
CA GLY A 42 0.52 -0.02 -0.95
C GLY A 42 -0.41 1.16 -1.22
N ASP A 43 -0.50 1.53 -2.49
CA ASP A 43 -1.22 2.72 -2.97
C ASP A 43 -0.80 3.99 -2.22
N CYS A 44 0.53 4.18 -2.11
CA CYS A 44 1.12 5.40 -1.59
C CYS A 44 0.94 6.57 -2.56
N PHE A 45 0.93 6.27 -3.86
CA PHE A 45 0.73 7.21 -4.96
C PHE A 45 -0.56 6.87 -5.70
N ASP A 46 -1.19 7.88 -6.30
CA ASP A 46 -2.39 7.64 -7.11
C ASP A 46 -2.03 7.24 -8.54
N LEU A 47 -1.04 7.90 -9.17
CA LEU A 47 -0.58 7.63 -10.53
C LEU A 47 -1.75 7.56 -11.55
N ARG A 48 -2.76 8.40 -11.36
CA ARG A 48 -4.04 8.32 -12.10
C ARG A 48 -3.90 8.53 -13.60
N SER A 49 -2.95 9.36 -14.04
CA SER A 49 -2.70 9.56 -15.47
C SER A 49 -2.13 8.31 -16.18
N LEU A 50 -1.57 7.34 -15.43
CA LEU A 50 -1.09 6.08 -15.97
C LEU A 50 -2.16 4.96 -15.94
N ARG A 51 -3.39 5.28 -15.58
CA ARG A 51 -4.49 4.33 -15.60
C ARG A 51 -4.87 3.99 -17.04
N SER A 52 -4.92 2.71 -17.39
CA SER A 52 -5.20 2.22 -18.76
C SER A 52 -6.52 2.72 -19.38
N GLN A 53 -7.45 3.19 -18.56
CA GLN A 53 -8.74 3.77 -18.96
C GLN A 53 -8.93 5.16 -18.37
N ALA A 54 -7.83 5.92 -18.20
CA ALA A 54 -7.94 7.30 -17.74
C ALA A 54 -8.82 8.09 -18.69
N LYS A 55 -9.79 8.81 -18.13
CA LYS A 55 -10.58 9.76 -18.92
C LYS A 55 -9.67 10.92 -19.32
N ASP A 56 -9.98 11.60 -20.43
CA ASP A 56 -9.18 12.68 -21.00
C ASP A 56 -8.65 13.68 -19.96
N LYS A 57 -9.46 14.01 -18.96
CA LYS A 57 -9.07 14.91 -17.89
C LYS A 57 -7.97 14.30 -16.99
N GLU A 58 -8.12 13.05 -16.57
CA GLU A 58 -7.16 12.35 -15.70
C GLU A 58 -5.86 12.05 -16.46
N ALA A 59 -5.95 11.67 -17.73
CA ALA A 59 -4.78 11.38 -18.58
C ALA A 59 -3.86 12.59 -18.76
N ASN A 60 -4.41 13.81 -18.64
CA ASN A 60 -3.65 15.05 -18.78
C ASN A 60 -3.23 15.67 -17.43
N GLU A 61 -3.51 15.01 -16.30
CA GLU A 61 -3.07 15.49 -14.99
C GLU A 61 -1.57 15.23 -14.77
N SER A 62 -0.92 16.23 -14.20
CA SER A 62 0.50 16.10 -13.84
C SER A 62 0.68 15.15 -12.67
N LEU A 63 1.62 14.22 -12.78
CA LEU A 63 2.04 13.35 -11.66
C LEU A 63 2.86 14.09 -10.59
N LYS A 64 3.23 15.35 -10.82
CA LYS A 64 4.20 16.06 -9.98
C LYS A 64 3.72 16.21 -8.54
N GLU A 65 2.49 16.63 -8.33
CA GLU A 65 1.93 16.87 -6.99
C GLU A 65 1.70 15.55 -6.26
N ASP A 66 1.14 14.56 -6.95
CA ASP A 66 0.98 13.19 -6.46
C ASP A 66 2.31 12.60 -5.95
N LEU A 67 3.36 12.64 -6.79
CA LEU A 67 4.69 12.15 -6.43
C LEU A 67 5.30 12.93 -5.25
N GLN A 68 5.15 14.25 -5.22
CA GLN A 68 5.68 15.08 -4.13
C GLN A 68 5.03 14.77 -2.79
N GLU A 69 3.70 14.67 -2.74
CA GLU A 69 2.98 14.39 -1.49
C GLU A 69 3.17 12.93 -1.04
N GLY A 70 3.18 11.97 -1.96
CA GLY A 70 3.48 10.58 -1.62
C GLY A 70 4.90 10.40 -1.05
N VAL A 71 5.92 11.01 -1.66
CA VAL A 71 7.30 10.99 -1.13
C VAL A 71 7.37 11.69 0.24
N LYS A 72 6.68 12.80 0.41
CA LYS A 72 6.60 13.52 1.70
C LYS A 72 5.96 12.65 2.80
N PHE A 73 4.91 11.89 2.45
CA PHE A 73 4.32 10.92 3.34
C PHE A 73 5.31 9.81 3.70
N LEU A 74 5.95 9.17 2.71
CA LEU A 74 6.94 8.11 2.94
C LEU A 74 8.06 8.57 3.88
N ARG A 75 8.58 9.79 3.69
CA ARG A 75 9.62 10.35 4.57
C ARG A 75 9.14 10.55 6.01
N LYS A 76 7.88 10.94 6.23
CA LYS A 76 7.31 11.15 7.57
C LYS A 76 6.95 9.85 8.27
N PHE A 77 6.31 8.92 7.55
CA PHE A 77 5.93 7.63 8.07
C PHE A 77 7.12 6.70 8.23
N SER A 78 8.10 6.79 7.31
CA SER A 78 9.34 5.99 7.29
C SER A 78 9.07 4.49 7.48
N PRO A 79 8.41 3.83 6.50
CA PRO A 79 8.10 2.41 6.61
C PRO A 79 9.37 1.55 6.55
N ASP A 80 9.43 0.51 7.39
CA ASP A 80 10.45 -0.53 7.30
C ASP A 80 10.18 -1.50 6.14
N VAL A 81 8.90 -1.69 5.83
CA VAL A 81 8.41 -2.52 4.72
C VAL A 81 7.39 -1.72 3.92
N TRP A 82 7.59 -1.64 2.62
CA TRP A 82 6.66 -1.03 1.69
C TRP A 82 6.20 -2.05 0.66
N LEU A 83 4.92 -2.38 0.71
CA LEU A 83 4.25 -3.18 -0.31
C LEU A 83 3.78 -2.23 -1.41
N TRP A 84 3.98 -2.58 -2.67
CA TRP A 84 3.35 -1.87 -3.76
C TRP A 84 1.89 -2.29 -3.88
N GLY A 85 1.03 -1.32 -4.21
CA GLY A 85 -0.36 -1.56 -4.56
C GLY A 85 -0.55 -1.58 -6.07
N ASN A 86 -1.81 -1.69 -6.47
CA ASN A 86 -2.16 -1.71 -7.89
C ASN A 86 -1.91 -0.35 -8.58
N HIS A 87 -1.80 0.74 -7.83
CA HIS A 87 -1.45 2.04 -8.39
C HIS A 87 0.05 2.14 -8.70
N GLU A 88 0.94 1.73 -7.81
CA GLU A 88 2.37 1.65 -8.13
C GLU A 88 2.64 0.67 -9.28
N ALA A 89 1.89 -0.42 -9.38
CA ALA A 89 2.03 -1.39 -10.46
C ALA A 89 1.71 -0.82 -11.85
N ARG A 90 1.04 0.34 -11.94
CA ARG A 90 0.86 1.05 -13.22
C ARG A 90 2.18 1.46 -13.86
N LEU A 91 3.21 1.77 -13.05
CA LEU A 91 4.55 2.03 -13.56
C LEU A 91 5.11 0.80 -14.27
N ASP A 92 5.06 -0.37 -13.61
CA ASP A 92 5.55 -1.62 -14.20
C ASP A 92 4.78 -1.99 -15.46
N HIS A 93 3.45 -1.87 -15.41
CA HIS A 93 2.60 -2.14 -16.57
C HIS A 93 2.93 -1.22 -17.75
N THR A 94 3.13 0.07 -17.52
CA THR A 94 3.50 1.02 -18.58
C THR A 94 4.88 0.71 -19.15
N ILE A 95 5.87 0.42 -18.29
CA ILE A 95 7.23 0.03 -18.72
C ILE A 95 7.21 -1.21 -19.60
N GLU A 96 6.37 -2.19 -19.27
CA GLU A 96 6.30 -3.47 -19.98
C GLU A 96 5.45 -3.43 -21.25
N SER A 97 4.43 -2.57 -21.32
CA SER A 97 3.40 -2.62 -22.37
C SER A 97 3.38 -1.41 -23.31
N SER A 98 3.99 -0.27 -22.95
CA SER A 98 3.97 0.92 -23.80
C SER A 98 4.85 0.75 -25.04
N GLY A 99 4.30 1.18 -26.18
CA GLY A 99 5.07 1.32 -27.44
C GLY A 99 5.84 2.64 -27.56
N ASP A 100 5.68 3.57 -26.61
CA ASP A 100 6.38 4.85 -26.60
C ASP A 100 7.61 4.81 -25.66
N ALA A 101 8.80 4.82 -26.26
CA ALA A 101 10.05 4.79 -25.52
C ALA A 101 10.20 5.95 -24.50
N LYS A 102 9.62 7.13 -24.79
CA LYS A 102 9.68 8.27 -23.86
C LYS A 102 8.82 8.04 -22.63
N GLU A 103 7.67 7.40 -22.80
CA GLU A 103 6.80 7.04 -21.71
C GLU A 103 7.46 5.96 -20.84
N VAL A 104 8.08 4.95 -21.46
CA VAL A 104 8.87 3.92 -20.77
C VAL A 104 10.00 4.54 -19.96
N ASP A 105 10.83 5.39 -20.56
CA ASP A 105 11.95 6.05 -19.89
C ASP A 105 11.47 6.94 -18.73
N TYR A 106 10.34 7.64 -18.91
CA TYR A 106 9.76 8.48 -17.89
C TYR A 106 9.27 7.65 -16.68
N CYS A 107 8.52 6.57 -16.92
CA CYS A 107 8.06 5.68 -15.86
C CYS A 107 9.20 4.96 -15.16
N GLN A 108 10.23 4.53 -15.90
CA GLN A 108 11.44 3.95 -15.31
C GLN A 108 12.16 4.97 -14.41
N GLY A 109 12.28 6.22 -14.86
CA GLY A 109 12.87 7.30 -14.07
C GLY A 109 12.13 7.54 -12.74
N ILE A 110 10.79 7.53 -12.76
CA ILE A 110 9.95 7.61 -11.54
C ILE A 110 10.23 6.41 -10.63
N LYS A 111 10.16 5.19 -11.17
CA LYS A 111 10.41 3.97 -10.39
C LYS A 111 11.77 4.00 -9.70
N ASP A 112 12.82 4.38 -10.42
CA ASP A 112 14.16 4.49 -9.88
C ASP A 112 14.28 5.55 -8.77
N GLU A 113 13.57 6.68 -8.91
CA GLU A 113 13.50 7.72 -7.86
C GLU A 113 12.81 7.18 -6.61
N LEU A 114 11.66 6.52 -6.76
CA LEU A 114 10.93 5.94 -5.63
C LEU A 114 11.78 4.89 -4.89
N MET A 115 12.51 4.06 -5.62
CA MET A 115 13.42 3.08 -5.02
C MET A 115 14.63 3.75 -4.33
N ARG A 116 15.11 4.89 -4.83
CA ARG A 116 16.12 5.71 -4.14
C ARG A 116 15.57 6.32 -2.85
N GLU A 117 14.35 6.86 -2.88
CA GLU A 117 13.71 7.40 -1.67
C GLU A 117 13.47 6.32 -0.62
N ALA A 118 13.01 5.13 -1.01
CA ALA A 118 12.86 3.99 -0.09
C ALA A 118 14.18 3.66 0.63
N ARG A 119 15.30 3.62 -0.12
CA ARG A 119 16.63 3.41 0.49
C ARG A 119 17.05 4.54 1.42
N LYS A 120 16.81 5.80 1.05
CA LYS A 120 17.16 6.98 1.88
C LYS A 120 16.45 6.99 3.22
N ILE A 121 15.19 6.55 3.27
CA ILE A 121 14.41 6.48 4.51
C ILE A 121 14.68 5.22 5.35
N GLY A 122 15.54 4.33 4.86
CA GLY A 122 15.87 3.08 5.56
C GLY A 122 14.84 1.97 5.40
N CYS A 123 13.97 2.04 4.38
CA CYS A 123 13.03 0.97 4.07
C CYS A 123 13.81 -0.30 3.69
N SER A 124 13.67 -1.34 4.50
CA SER A 124 14.45 -2.57 4.36
C SER A 124 13.93 -3.51 3.27
N LYS A 125 12.64 -3.40 2.96
CA LYS A 125 11.95 -4.22 1.95
C LYS A 125 10.94 -3.41 1.17
N VAL A 126 11.05 -3.48 -0.17
CA VAL A 126 10.00 -3.04 -1.10
C VAL A 126 9.55 -4.27 -1.86
N LEU A 127 8.26 -4.60 -1.79
CA LEU A 127 7.69 -5.79 -2.42
C LEU A 127 6.74 -5.38 -3.55
N PRO A 128 6.75 -6.08 -4.71
CA PRO A 128 5.92 -5.74 -5.86
C PRO A 128 4.44 -6.04 -5.60
N TYR A 129 3.56 -5.46 -6.41
CA TYR A 129 2.15 -5.86 -6.45
C TYR A 129 2.02 -7.21 -7.17
N HIS A 130 2.11 -8.30 -6.42
CA HIS A 130 2.06 -9.65 -6.92
C HIS A 130 1.51 -10.60 -5.86
N ALA A 131 0.61 -11.50 -6.26
CA ALA A 131 -0.12 -12.36 -5.33
C ALA A 131 0.79 -13.23 -4.41
N ASP A 132 1.93 -13.67 -4.92
CA ASP A 132 2.88 -14.49 -4.15
C ASP A 132 4.07 -13.66 -3.63
N LEU A 133 4.64 -12.79 -4.47
CA LEU A 133 5.84 -12.01 -4.14
C LEU A 133 5.54 -10.73 -3.35
N GLY A 134 4.29 -10.24 -3.40
CA GLY A 134 3.82 -9.04 -2.72
C GLY A 134 3.28 -9.29 -1.30
N VAL A 135 3.63 -10.42 -0.70
CA VAL A 135 3.18 -10.79 0.65
C VAL A 135 4.34 -10.69 1.62
N PHE A 136 4.14 -9.93 2.69
CA PHE A 136 5.09 -9.84 3.80
C PHE A 136 4.56 -10.61 5.00
N GLU A 137 5.39 -11.42 5.63
CA GLU A 137 5.04 -12.14 6.85
C GLU A 137 5.82 -11.64 8.07
N LEU A 138 5.11 -11.40 9.15
CA LEU A 138 5.67 -11.07 10.45
C LEU A 138 5.06 -11.98 11.52
N GLY A 139 5.84 -12.93 11.98
CA GLY A 139 5.35 -13.95 12.91
C GLY A 139 4.25 -14.81 12.28
N LYS A 140 3.01 -14.66 12.77
CA LYS A 140 1.84 -15.38 12.23
C LYS A 140 0.91 -14.48 11.40
N VAL A 141 1.30 -13.26 11.12
CA VAL A 141 0.48 -12.31 10.37
C VAL A 141 1.07 -12.10 9.00
N ALA A 142 0.25 -12.28 7.96
CA ALA A 142 0.57 -11.96 6.58
C ALA A 142 -0.01 -10.58 6.22
N TYR A 143 0.74 -9.83 5.44
CA TYR A 143 0.39 -8.49 4.97
C TYR A 143 0.49 -8.45 3.46
N ALA A 144 -0.53 -7.92 2.78
CA ALA A 144 -0.52 -7.67 1.36
C ALA A 144 -1.31 -6.39 1.05
N HIS A 145 -1.15 -5.83 -0.16
CA HIS A 145 -2.01 -4.72 -0.54
C HIS A 145 -3.48 -5.16 -0.62
N GLY A 146 -3.73 -6.26 -1.28
CA GLY A 146 -5.06 -6.76 -1.61
C GLY A 146 -5.26 -6.85 -3.13
N TYR A 147 -6.10 -7.79 -3.56
CA TYR A 147 -6.24 -8.13 -4.99
C TYR A 147 -7.70 -8.24 -5.44
N SER A 148 -8.66 -7.88 -4.58
CA SER A 148 -10.09 -8.03 -4.86
C SER A 148 -10.89 -6.93 -4.18
N HIS A 149 -11.92 -6.44 -4.89
CA HIS A 149 -12.92 -5.49 -4.40
C HIS A 149 -14.24 -6.18 -4.02
N SER A 150 -14.31 -7.51 -4.05
CA SER A 150 -15.54 -8.25 -3.74
C SER A 150 -16.04 -7.91 -2.32
N ALA A 151 -17.33 -8.12 -2.08
CA ALA A 151 -17.91 -7.97 -0.74
C ALA A 151 -17.28 -8.90 0.30
N ARG A 152 -16.58 -9.95 -0.15
CA ARG A 152 -15.89 -10.94 0.70
C ARG A 152 -14.37 -10.87 0.59
N ALA A 153 -13.83 -9.82 0.00
CA ALA A 153 -12.41 -9.70 -0.29
C ALA A 153 -11.51 -10.02 0.90
N VAL A 154 -11.81 -9.45 2.07
CA VAL A 154 -11.03 -9.67 3.29
C VAL A 154 -11.11 -11.12 3.76
N GLN A 155 -12.30 -11.74 3.69
CA GLN A 155 -12.50 -13.14 4.09
C GLN A 155 -11.76 -14.10 3.16
N GLU A 156 -11.88 -13.90 1.84
CA GLU A 156 -11.29 -14.77 0.81
C GLU A 156 -9.76 -14.70 0.85
N GLN A 157 -9.21 -13.50 0.86
CA GLN A 157 -7.76 -13.29 0.94
C GLN A 157 -7.19 -13.74 2.29
N GLY A 158 -7.89 -13.46 3.40
CA GLY A 158 -7.51 -13.98 4.71
C GLY A 158 -7.54 -15.50 4.78
N ALA A 159 -8.51 -16.14 4.10
CA ALA A 159 -8.54 -17.60 3.99
C ALA A 159 -7.35 -18.16 3.20
N HIS A 160 -6.84 -17.41 2.22
CA HIS A 160 -5.70 -17.80 1.40
C HIS A 160 -4.37 -17.54 2.10
N TYR A 161 -4.14 -16.33 2.59
CA TYR A 161 -2.82 -15.88 3.07
C TYR A 161 -2.57 -16.13 4.56
N ALA A 162 -3.60 -16.10 5.42
CA ALA A 162 -3.37 -16.28 6.85
C ALA A 162 -2.87 -17.70 7.17
N THR A 163 -1.84 -17.80 7.97
CA THR A 163 -1.36 -19.07 8.52
C THR A 163 -2.32 -19.63 9.58
N ARG A 164 -2.13 -20.88 10.00
CA ARG A 164 -2.95 -21.51 11.04
C ARG A 164 -2.84 -20.74 12.37
N GLY A 165 -3.98 -20.26 12.87
CA GLY A 165 -4.05 -19.46 14.09
C GLY A 165 -3.40 -18.08 13.97
N GLY A 166 -3.17 -17.62 12.73
CA GLY A 166 -2.59 -16.34 12.42
C GLY A 166 -3.60 -15.32 11.91
N GLY A 167 -3.09 -14.22 11.37
CA GLY A 167 -3.87 -13.13 10.82
C GLY A 167 -3.48 -12.75 9.40
N PHE A 168 -4.32 -11.94 8.78
CA PHE A 168 -4.07 -11.28 7.51
C PHE A 168 -4.47 -9.81 7.61
N VAL A 169 -3.67 -8.92 7.03
CA VAL A 169 -3.95 -7.48 6.99
C VAL A 169 -3.77 -6.97 5.56
N CYS A 170 -4.75 -6.25 5.04
CA CYS A 170 -4.67 -5.64 3.72
C CYS A 170 -5.17 -4.19 3.69
N GLY A 171 -4.84 -3.48 2.60
CA GLY A 171 -5.39 -2.20 2.16
C GLY A 171 -6.45 -2.39 1.06
N HIS A 172 -6.35 -1.59 -0.02
CA HIS A 172 -7.04 -1.70 -1.29
C HIS A 172 -8.54 -1.40 -1.30
N ILE A 173 -9.30 -1.91 -0.35
CA ILE A 173 -10.77 -1.80 -0.36
C ILE A 173 -11.31 -0.53 0.32
N HIS A 174 -10.46 0.31 0.84
CA HIS A 174 -10.75 1.62 1.46
C HIS A 174 -11.82 1.60 2.57
N ARG A 175 -12.13 0.45 3.14
CA ARG A 175 -13.06 0.33 4.28
C ARG A 175 -12.43 -0.44 5.42
N LEU A 176 -12.75 -0.06 6.64
CA LEU A 176 -12.38 -0.85 7.80
C LEU A 176 -13.25 -2.10 7.86
N GLU A 177 -12.60 -3.25 7.91
CA GLU A 177 -13.30 -4.53 8.03
C GLU A 177 -12.49 -5.50 8.88
N MET A 178 -13.17 -6.29 9.69
CA MET A 178 -12.59 -7.39 10.44
C MET A 178 -13.46 -8.63 10.26
N VAL A 179 -12.85 -9.74 9.87
CA VAL A 179 -13.53 -11.00 9.64
C VAL A 179 -12.84 -12.13 10.40
N ALA A 180 -13.61 -12.90 11.19
CA ALA A 180 -13.11 -14.13 11.77
C ALA A 180 -12.93 -15.20 10.68
N LEU A 181 -11.76 -15.81 10.64
CA LEU A 181 -11.46 -16.85 9.65
C LEU A 181 -11.98 -18.21 10.11
N ARG A 182 -12.78 -18.86 9.26
CA ARG A 182 -13.30 -20.21 9.49
C ARG A 182 -12.24 -21.27 9.14
N LYS A 183 -11.11 -21.21 9.84
CA LYS A 183 -9.99 -22.16 9.68
C LYS A 183 -9.79 -22.94 10.97
N TRP A 184 -9.26 -24.17 10.84
CA TRP A 184 -8.79 -24.92 11.99
C TRP A 184 -7.65 -24.14 12.69
N GLY A 185 -7.84 -23.82 13.95
CA GLY A 185 -6.93 -22.99 14.75
C GLY A 185 -7.34 -21.51 14.83
N GLY A 186 -8.43 -21.11 14.20
CA GLY A 186 -8.93 -19.73 14.23
C GLY A 186 -8.07 -18.76 13.44
N GLY A 187 -8.24 -17.48 13.74
CA GLY A 187 -7.56 -16.35 13.12
C GLY A 187 -8.53 -15.26 12.70
N ALA A 188 -7.99 -14.12 12.28
CA ALA A 188 -8.80 -13.03 11.75
C ALA A 188 -8.09 -12.34 10.58
N ALA A 189 -8.90 -11.78 9.69
CA ALA A 189 -8.42 -10.93 8.61
C ALA A 189 -8.95 -9.51 8.80
N TYR A 190 -8.15 -8.54 8.41
CA TYR A 190 -8.41 -7.12 8.60
C TYR A 190 -8.14 -6.36 7.31
N SER A 191 -8.99 -5.37 7.01
CA SER A 191 -8.62 -4.28 6.13
C SER A 191 -8.34 -3.03 6.95
N ALA A 192 -7.23 -2.36 6.64
CA ALA A 192 -6.75 -1.17 7.36
C ALA A 192 -7.56 0.11 7.07
N GLY A 193 -8.51 0.07 6.14
CA GLY A 193 -9.16 1.26 5.61
C GLY A 193 -8.24 2.01 4.64
N CYS A 194 -8.37 3.32 4.56
CA CYS A 194 -7.52 4.17 3.73
C CYS A 194 -7.13 5.47 4.45
N LEU A 195 -6.08 6.10 3.94
CA LEU A 195 -5.63 7.43 4.37
C LEU A 195 -5.97 8.52 3.33
N CYS A 196 -6.78 8.20 2.31
CA CYS A 196 -7.24 9.14 1.29
C CYS A 196 -8.60 9.74 1.63
N GLN A 197 -8.90 10.87 1.01
CA GLN A 197 -10.22 11.49 1.03
C GLN A 197 -11.18 10.65 0.18
N LYS A 198 -12.22 10.08 0.78
CA LYS A 198 -13.17 9.21 0.09
C LYS A 198 -13.91 9.91 -1.06
N GLU A 199 -14.20 11.19 -0.92
CA GLU A 199 -14.87 12.00 -1.94
C GLU A 199 -14.01 12.26 -3.18
N ALA A 200 -12.69 12.18 -3.03
CA ALA A 200 -11.75 12.35 -4.14
C ALA A 200 -11.57 11.09 -5.00
N MET A 201 -12.11 9.95 -4.55
CA MET A 201 -11.92 8.62 -5.18
C MET A 201 -13.18 8.13 -5.92
N THR A 202 -14.25 8.92 -5.99
CA THR A 202 -15.46 8.66 -6.76
C THR A 202 -15.45 9.40 -8.10
#